data_6b93ff051be65dc7da0c683f6d2b6e77
#
_entry.id   6b93ff051be65dc7da0c683f6d2b6e77
#
_cell.length_a   1.000
_cell.length_b   1.000
_cell.length_c   1.000
_cell.angle_alpha   90.00
_cell.angle_beta   90.00
_cell.angle_gamma   90.00
#
_symmetry.space_group_name_H-M   'P 1'
#
loop_
_entity.id
_entity.type
_entity.pdbx_description
1 polymer ?
#
loop_
_entity_poly.entity_id
_entity_poly.type
_entity_poly.pdbx_seq_one_letter_code
_entity_poly.pdbx_strand_id
1 'polypeptide(L)'
;MNFIFLVFALLAALFLGSVTFATDNTYPTDGWQSSAPEKQGMQSQMLASMVEEIKMKGYNIDNISIIRNGYMVLDAYFYPFSKGQRHLIHSCTKSIMSILIGIAIDSGYIKSVDQPIVELLPHNIIDSLGDNNRSITLEHLLIMASGLDCRDSH
;
A
#
# COMPACT_ATOMS: atom_id res chain seq x y z
N MET A 1 -16.14 37.62 42.15
CA MET A 1 -16.56 37.08 40.83
C MET A 1 -15.41 37.20 39.83
N ASN A 2 -14.26 36.63 40.03
CA ASN A 2 -13.19 36.69 38.98
C ASN A 2 -12.12 35.59 39.14
N PHE A 3 -12.07 34.90 40.28
CA PHE A 3 -11.03 33.87 40.46
C PHE A 3 -11.36 32.53 39.77
N ILE A 4 -12.64 32.16 39.74
CA ILE A 4 -13.12 30.90 39.11
C ILE A 4 -13.01 30.99 37.59
N PHE A 5 -13.25 32.16 36.98
CA PHE A 5 -13.07 32.38 35.53
C PHE A 5 -11.62 32.31 35.08
N LEU A 6 -10.68 32.76 35.92
CA LEU A 6 -9.25 32.68 35.60
C LEU A 6 -8.73 31.25 35.63
N VAL A 7 -9.20 30.42 36.54
CA VAL A 7 -8.82 29.03 36.66
C VAL A 7 -9.36 28.19 35.48
N PHE A 8 -10.60 28.46 35.04
CA PHE A 8 -11.15 27.80 33.84
C PHE A 8 -10.45 28.21 32.54
N ALA A 9 -10.05 29.48 32.43
CA ALA A 9 -9.28 29.94 31.27
C ALA A 9 -7.86 29.35 31.22
N LEU A 10 -7.21 29.14 32.37
CA LEU A 10 -5.90 28.51 32.46
C LEU A 10 -5.97 27.00 32.17
N LEU A 11 -7.03 26.30 32.60
CA LEU A 11 -7.25 24.89 32.30
C LEU A 11 -7.62 24.64 30.83
N ALA A 12 -8.35 25.56 30.20
CA ALA A 12 -8.66 25.47 28.77
C ALA A 12 -7.42 25.70 27.88
N ALA A 13 -6.47 26.54 28.31
CA ALA A 13 -5.22 26.80 27.60
C ALA A 13 -4.25 25.59 27.64
N LEU A 14 -4.34 24.74 28.66
CA LEU A 14 -3.52 23.53 28.79
C LEU A 14 -4.00 22.37 27.89
N PHE A 15 -5.23 22.42 27.36
CA PHE A 15 -5.78 21.39 26.46
C PHE A 15 -5.65 21.72 24.97
N LEU A 16 -5.16 22.90 24.62
CA LEU A 16 -4.78 23.25 23.25
C LEU A 16 -3.33 22.84 22.95
N GLY A 17 -2.95 21.63 23.38
CA GLY A 17 -1.81 20.95 22.82
C GLY A 17 -2.09 20.76 21.34
N SER A 18 -1.51 21.62 20.51
CA SER A 18 -1.55 21.48 19.05
C SER A 18 -1.00 20.09 18.71
N VAL A 19 -1.88 19.16 18.36
CA VAL A 19 -1.49 17.94 17.66
C VAL A 19 -1.04 18.43 16.28
N THR A 20 0.21 18.86 16.20
CA THR A 20 0.88 19.04 14.92
C THR A 20 1.08 17.65 14.36
N PHE A 21 0.14 17.20 13.51
CA PHE A 21 0.45 16.15 12.57
C PHE A 21 1.55 16.73 11.68
N ALA A 22 2.77 16.29 11.91
CA ALA A 22 3.86 16.55 11.00
C ALA A 22 3.50 15.84 9.69
N THR A 23 2.94 16.56 8.74
CA THR A 23 2.67 16.12 7.38
C THR A 23 3.88 16.38 6.48
N ASP A 24 5.08 16.06 6.96
CA ASP A 24 6.18 15.82 6.05
C ASP A 24 5.97 14.42 5.45
N ASN A 25 5.09 14.36 4.44
CA ASN A 25 4.93 13.18 3.62
C ASN A 25 6.23 12.99 2.83
N THR A 26 7.14 12.21 3.40
CA THR A 26 8.36 11.80 2.72
C THR A 26 7.99 10.74 1.70
N TYR A 27 7.88 11.14 0.42
CA TYR A 27 7.67 10.21 -0.68
C TYR A 27 9.00 9.61 -1.13
N PRO A 28 9.07 8.30 -1.42
CA PRO A 28 10.32 7.64 -1.82
C PRO A 28 10.64 7.84 -3.30
N THR A 29 10.58 9.08 -3.82
CA THR A 29 10.85 9.40 -5.22
C THR A 29 12.28 9.08 -5.64
N ASP A 30 13.23 9.25 -4.71
CA ASP A 30 14.66 8.93 -4.90
C ASP A 30 15.10 7.74 -4.02
N GLY A 31 14.15 6.83 -3.71
CA GLY A 31 14.36 5.71 -2.80
C GLY A 31 13.91 6.00 -1.37
N TRP A 32 13.82 4.93 -0.57
CA TRP A 32 13.41 5.03 0.82
C TRP A 32 14.48 5.66 1.70
N GLN A 33 14.11 6.71 2.43
CA GLN A 33 14.95 7.24 3.49
C GLN A 33 14.93 6.27 4.68
N SER A 34 16.08 6.04 5.31
CA SER A 34 16.19 5.17 6.49
C SER A 34 16.13 5.98 7.78
N SER A 35 15.55 5.39 8.81
CA SER A 35 15.51 5.96 10.16
C SER A 35 15.72 4.88 11.21
N ALA A 36 16.31 5.24 12.36
CA ALA A 36 16.32 4.35 13.50
C ALA A 36 14.87 4.09 13.96
N PRO A 37 14.52 2.83 14.30
CA PRO A 37 13.17 2.46 14.74
C PRO A 37 12.65 3.35 15.87
N GLU A 38 13.51 3.69 16.84
CA GLU A 38 13.15 4.51 18.01
C GLU A 38 12.68 5.90 17.63
N LYS A 39 13.27 6.51 16.60
CA LYS A 39 12.85 7.82 16.07
C LYS A 39 11.46 7.76 15.45
N GLN A 40 11.02 6.57 15.05
CA GLN A 40 9.70 6.33 14.48
C GLN A 40 8.75 5.68 15.50
N GLY A 41 9.08 5.67 16.79
CA GLY A 41 8.27 5.10 17.86
C GLY A 41 8.16 3.58 17.82
N MET A 42 9.18 2.91 17.33
CA MET A 42 9.34 1.45 17.33
C MET A 42 10.55 1.06 18.16
N GLN A 43 10.61 -0.21 18.60
CA GLN A 43 11.71 -0.75 19.40
C GLN A 43 12.58 -1.64 18.52
N SER A 44 13.84 -1.27 18.32
CA SER A 44 14.81 -2.05 17.52
C SER A 44 15.00 -3.46 18.08
N GLN A 45 14.97 -3.62 19.43
CA GLN A 45 15.09 -4.92 20.07
C GLN A 45 13.97 -5.88 19.67
N MET A 46 12.72 -5.40 19.58
CA MET A 46 11.58 -6.22 19.12
C MET A 46 11.72 -6.64 17.67
N LEU A 47 12.19 -5.73 16.81
CA LEU A 47 12.44 -6.02 15.40
C LEU A 47 13.57 -7.07 15.25
N ALA A 48 14.63 -6.95 16.02
CA ALA A 48 15.71 -7.92 16.04
C ALA A 48 15.21 -9.30 16.49
N SER A 49 14.46 -9.37 17.60
CA SER A 49 13.86 -10.63 18.08
C SER A 49 12.93 -11.28 17.06
N MET A 50 12.16 -10.50 16.33
CA MET A 50 11.31 -10.99 15.23
C MET A 50 12.16 -11.64 14.12
N VAL A 51 13.25 -10.99 13.70
CA VAL A 51 14.15 -11.52 12.66
C VAL A 51 14.82 -12.81 13.15
N GLU A 52 15.26 -12.86 14.41
CA GLU A 52 15.83 -14.07 15.01
C GLU A 52 14.82 -15.21 15.08
N GLU A 53 13.59 -14.94 15.50
CA GLU A 53 12.52 -15.95 15.56
C GLU A 53 12.24 -16.54 14.19
N ILE A 54 12.15 -15.72 13.15
CA ILE A 54 11.96 -16.16 11.76
C ILE A 54 13.08 -17.12 11.34
N LYS A 55 14.33 -16.78 11.64
CA LYS A 55 15.49 -17.62 11.34
C LYS A 55 15.44 -18.94 12.11
N MET A 56 15.15 -18.89 13.42
CA MET A 56 15.12 -20.08 14.26
C MET A 56 14.01 -21.07 13.87
N LYS A 57 12.84 -20.54 13.51
CA LYS A 57 11.68 -21.37 13.13
C LYS A 57 11.71 -21.81 11.66
N GLY A 58 12.65 -21.30 10.87
CA GLY A 58 12.77 -21.67 9.46
C GLY A 58 11.55 -21.29 8.62
N TYR A 59 10.89 -20.17 8.94
CA TYR A 59 9.79 -19.68 8.12
C TYR A 59 10.28 -19.36 6.71
N ASN A 60 9.48 -19.76 5.71
CA ASN A 60 9.79 -19.48 4.31
C ASN A 60 9.48 -18.02 3.96
N ILE A 61 10.35 -17.13 4.40
CA ILE A 61 10.29 -15.69 4.18
C ILE A 61 11.58 -15.26 3.50
N ASP A 62 11.45 -14.59 2.37
CA ASP A 62 12.58 -14.16 1.54
C ASP A 62 13.14 -12.82 2.01
N ASN A 63 12.26 -11.87 2.35
CA ASN A 63 12.64 -10.59 2.92
C ASN A 63 11.51 -9.96 3.75
N ILE A 64 11.88 -9.02 4.61
CA ILE A 64 10.96 -8.16 5.36
C ILE A 64 11.45 -6.72 5.25
N SER A 65 10.59 -5.85 4.75
CA SER A 65 10.78 -4.40 4.75
C SER A 65 9.67 -3.76 5.56
N ILE A 66 10.04 -2.95 6.54
CA ILE A 66 9.08 -2.20 7.38
C ILE A 66 9.29 -0.72 7.16
N ILE A 67 8.22 -0.06 6.74
CA ILE A 67 8.16 1.38 6.54
C ILE A 67 7.20 1.98 7.58
N ARG A 68 7.64 3.05 8.25
CA ARG A 68 6.79 3.81 9.16
C ARG A 68 7.04 5.31 9.01
N ASN A 69 5.97 6.08 8.92
CA ASN A 69 6.02 7.53 8.69
C ASN A 69 6.86 7.92 7.47
N GLY A 70 6.83 7.11 6.40
CA GLY A 70 7.63 7.33 5.20
C GLY A 70 9.10 6.91 5.28
N TYR A 71 9.56 6.34 6.41
CA TYR A 71 10.95 5.90 6.60
C TYR A 71 11.05 4.38 6.66
N MET A 72 12.08 3.84 6.01
CA MET A 72 12.49 2.45 6.14
C MET A 72 13.15 2.25 7.51
N VAL A 73 12.52 1.47 8.38
CA VAL A 73 13.01 1.17 9.74
C VAL A 73 13.60 -0.22 9.87
N LEU A 74 13.27 -1.12 8.94
CA LEU A 74 13.86 -2.44 8.80
C LEU A 74 13.87 -2.83 7.31
N ASP A 75 14.99 -3.41 6.85
CA ASP A 75 15.13 -4.00 5.51
C ASP A 75 16.02 -5.25 5.64
N ALA A 76 15.41 -6.39 5.94
CA ALA A 76 16.07 -7.66 6.24
C ALA A 76 15.83 -8.67 5.11
N TYR A 77 16.88 -9.38 4.71
CA TYR A 77 16.86 -10.43 3.68
C TYR A 77 17.32 -11.75 4.26
N PHE A 78 16.68 -12.85 3.87
CA PHE A 78 17.03 -14.20 4.32
C PHE A 78 17.67 -14.98 3.19
N TYR A 79 18.75 -15.72 3.52
CA TYR A 79 19.42 -16.54 2.53
C TYR A 79 18.45 -17.52 1.84
N PRO A 80 18.50 -17.68 0.50
CA PRO A 80 19.52 -17.18 -0.43
C PRO A 80 19.28 -15.77 -1.00
N PHE A 81 18.29 -15.05 -0.54
CA PHE A 81 17.91 -13.75 -1.07
C PHE A 81 18.76 -12.60 -0.52
N SER A 82 18.94 -11.58 -1.34
CA SER A 82 19.68 -10.37 -0.99
C SER A 82 19.03 -9.13 -1.59
N LYS A 83 19.42 -7.96 -1.11
CA LYS A 83 18.93 -6.68 -1.62
C LYS A 83 19.18 -6.53 -3.11
N GLY A 84 18.15 -6.05 -3.83
CA GLY A 84 18.22 -5.83 -5.28
C GLY A 84 17.85 -7.05 -6.14
N GLN A 85 17.62 -8.21 -5.55
CA GLN A 85 17.06 -9.34 -6.29
C GLN A 85 15.59 -9.12 -6.59
N ARG A 86 15.16 -9.56 -7.78
CA ARG A 86 13.74 -9.49 -8.17
C ARG A 86 12.98 -10.64 -7.55
N HIS A 87 11.80 -10.33 -7.04
CA HIS A 87 10.87 -11.29 -6.48
C HIS A 87 9.57 -11.32 -7.26
N LEU A 88 8.93 -12.50 -7.32
CA LEU A 88 7.57 -12.63 -7.78
C LEU A 88 6.65 -12.13 -6.66
N ILE A 89 5.94 -11.05 -6.92
CA ILE A 89 5.00 -10.46 -5.94
C ILE A 89 3.60 -11.06 -6.05
N HIS A 90 3.39 -12.00 -6.97
CA HIS A 90 2.11 -12.69 -7.17
C HIS A 90 0.90 -11.73 -7.15
N SER A 91 -0.10 -12.03 -6.32
CA SER A 91 -1.33 -11.25 -6.24
C SER A 91 -1.18 -9.83 -5.66
N CYS A 92 -0.04 -9.47 -5.07
CA CYS A 92 0.24 -8.07 -4.73
C CYS A 92 0.21 -7.17 -5.97
N THR A 93 0.45 -7.73 -7.17
CA THR A 93 0.28 -7.06 -8.47
C THR A 93 -1.13 -6.47 -8.63
N LYS A 94 -2.17 -7.15 -8.12
CA LYS A 94 -3.56 -6.67 -8.20
C LYS A 94 -3.76 -5.36 -7.44
N SER A 95 -3.12 -5.20 -6.30
CA SER A 95 -3.15 -3.93 -5.53
C SER A 95 -2.46 -2.80 -6.30
N ILE A 96 -1.33 -3.09 -6.95
CA ILE A 96 -0.63 -2.12 -7.81
C ILE A 96 -1.52 -1.73 -8.98
N MET A 97 -2.16 -2.71 -9.65
CA MET A 97 -3.10 -2.45 -10.75
C MET A 97 -4.27 -1.58 -10.30
N SER A 98 -4.84 -1.84 -9.13
CA SER A 98 -5.93 -1.02 -8.58
C SER A 98 -5.50 0.44 -8.39
N ILE A 99 -4.30 0.68 -7.87
CA ILE A 99 -3.74 2.03 -7.71
C ILE A 99 -3.53 2.70 -9.08
N LEU A 100 -2.96 1.99 -10.06
CA LEU A 100 -2.73 2.52 -11.40
C LEU A 100 -4.04 2.88 -12.11
N ILE A 101 -5.09 2.07 -11.93
CA ILE A 101 -6.43 2.37 -12.45
C ILE A 101 -7.00 3.63 -11.78
N GLY A 102 -6.84 3.77 -10.46
CA GLY A 102 -7.24 4.99 -9.75
C GLY A 102 -6.55 6.24 -10.31
N ILE A 103 -5.24 6.16 -10.55
CA ILE A 103 -4.47 7.25 -11.18
C ILE A 103 -4.97 7.54 -12.62
N ALA A 104 -5.29 6.50 -13.39
CA ALA A 104 -5.80 6.67 -14.75
C ALA A 104 -7.17 7.34 -14.77
N ILE A 105 -8.04 7.05 -13.79
CA ILE A 105 -9.33 7.73 -13.62
C ILE A 105 -9.12 9.20 -13.23
N ASP A 106 -8.29 9.46 -12.24
CA ASP A 106 -7.98 10.82 -11.78
C ASP A 106 -7.35 11.67 -12.88
N SER A 107 -6.54 11.06 -13.74
CA SER A 107 -5.90 11.69 -14.90
C SER A 107 -6.82 11.78 -16.14
N GLY A 108 -8.05 11.28 -16.08
CA GLY A 108 -9.05 11.35 -17.17
C GLY A 108 -8.84 10.37 -18.33
N TYR A 109 -7.93 9.38 -18.20
CA TYR A 109 -7.75 8.33 -19.21
C TYR A 109 -8.85 7.27 -19.16
N ILE A 110 -9.44 7.05 -18.00
CA ILE A 110 -10.58 6.16 -17.74
C ILE A 110 -11.69 7.00 -17.12
N LYS A 111 -12.95 6.81 -17.53
CA LYS A 111 -14.06 7.62 -17.04
C LYS A 111 -14.49 7.24 -15.62
N SER A 112 -14.64 5.93 -15.37
CA SER A 112 -15.01 5.35 -14.07
C SER A 112 -14.76 3.85 -14.06
N VAL A 113 -14.93 3.23 -12.90
CA VAL A 113 -14.89 1.76 -12.76
C VAL A 113 -16.07 1.06 -13.45
N ASP A 114 -17.17 1.76 -13.70
CA ASP A 114 -18.35 1.24 -14.41
C ASP A 114 -18.14 1.16 -15.93
N GLN A 115 -17.03 1.71 -16.45
CA GLN A 115 -16.73 1.70 -17.87
C GLN A 115 -16.57 0.26 -18.37
N PRO A 116 -17.29 -0.14 -19.46
CA PRO A 116 -17.11 -1.45 -20.07
C PRO A 116 -15.66 -1.66 -20.55
N ILE A 117 -15.10 -2.83 -20.28
CA ILE A 117 -13.70 -3.13 -20.65
C ILE A 117 -13.48 -3.09 -22.17
N VAL A 118 -14.51 -3.35 -22.96
CA VAL A 118 -14.45 -3.26 -24.43
C VAL A 118 -14.11 -1.87 -24.94
N GLU A 119 -14.40 -0.82 -24.18
CA GLU A 119 -14.02 0.55 -24.54
C GLU A 119 -12.53 0.84 -24.28
N LEU A 120 -11.86 -0.02 -23.50
CA LEU A 120 -10.47 0.11 -23.09
C LEU A 120 -9.53 -0.84 -23.84
N LEU A 121 -10.07 -1.86 -24.51
CA LEU A 121 -9.31 -2.90 -25.18
C LEU A 121 -9.10 -2.59 -26.65
N PRO A 122 -7.99 -3.05 -27.25
CA PRO A 122 -7.80 -3.02 -28.70
C PRO A 122 -8.87 -3.82 -29.45
N HIS A 123 -9.29 -3.36 -30.62
CA HIS A 123 -10.36 -3.98 -31.42
C HIS A 123 -10.15 -5.48 -31.70
N ASN A 124 -8.93 -5.92 -31.97
CA ASN A 124 -8.62 -7.32 -32.20
C ASN A 124 -8.89 -8.24 -31.01
N ILE A 125 -8.87 -7.69 -29.78
CA ILE A 125 -9.24 -8.43 -28.56
C ILE A 125 -10.76 -8.45 -28.42
N ILE A 126 -11.43 -7.32 -28.72
CA ILE A 126 -12.88 -7.17 -28.65
C ILE A 126 -13.58 -8.18 -29.54
N ASP A 127 -13.05 -8.40 -30.76
CA ASP A 127 -13.62 -9.33 -31.73
C ASP A 127 -13.57 -10.79 -31.29
N SER A 128 -12.65 -11.13 -30.40
CA SER A 128 -12.53 -12.45 -29.80
C SER A 128 -13.43 -12.66 -28.57
N LEU A 129 -14.03 -11.60 -28.03
CA LEU A 129 -14.93 -11.67 -26.88
C LEU A 129 -16.33 -12.07 -27.35
N GLY A 130 -16.88 -13.10 -26.70
CA GLY A 130 -18.32 -13.42 -26.89
C GLY A 130 -19.23 -12.30 -26.41
N ASP A 131 -20.46 -12.23 -26.93
CA ASP A 131 -21.41 -11.16 -26.64
C ASP A 131 -21.67 -10.95 -25.15
N ASN A 132 -21.68 -12.03 -24.36
CA ASN A 132 -21.88 -11.96 -22.91
C ASN A 132 -20.74 -11.24 -22.18
N ASN A 133 -19.55 -11.15 -22.75
CA ASN A 133 -18.39 -10.53 -22.13
C ASN A 133 -18.31 -9.02 -22.41
N ARG A 134 -19.14 -8.50 -23.31
CA ARG A 134 -19.15 -7.08 -23.68
C ARG A 134 -19.69 -6.17 -22.59
N SER A 135 -20.47 -6.71 -21.65
CA SER A 135 -21.03 -5.99 -20.50
C SER A 135 -20.12 -5.99 -19.27
N ILE A 136 -18.97 -6.67 -19.33
CA ILE A 136 -18.03 -6.70 -18.23
C ILE A 136 -17.44 -5.30 -18.05
N THR A 137 -17.55 -4.77 -16.83
CA THR A 137 -16.99 -3.46 -16.46
C THR A 137 -15.61 -3.62 -15.82
N LEU A 138 -14.90 -2.51 -15.72
CA LEU A 138 -13.63 -2.45 -15.00
C LEU A 138 -13.80 -2.85 -13.53
N GLU A 139 -14.94 -2.47 -12.89
CA GLU A 139 -15.27 -2.90 -11.54
C GLU A 139 -15.32 -4.42 -11.41
N HIS A 140 -15.99 -5.12 -12.33
CA HIS A 140 -16.08 -6.59 -12.33
C HIS A 140 -14.69 -7.25 -12.33
N LEU A 141 -13.71 -6.66 -13.03
CA LEU A 141 -12.34 -7.15 -13.01
C LEU A 141 -11.65 -6.86 -11.67
N LEU A 142 -11.82 -5.65 -11.14
CA LEU A 142 -11.19 -5.23 -9.88
C LEU A 142 -11.64 -6.05 -8.68
N ILE A 143 -12.93 -6.40 -8.63
CA ILE A 143 -13.50 -7.24 -7.55
C ILE A 143 -13.44 -8.74 -7.84
N MET A 144 -12.80 -9.14 -8.96
CA MET A 144 -12.68 -10.53 -9.42
C MET A 144 -14.03 -11.24 -9.66
N ALA A 145 -15.03 -10.51 -10.13
CA ALA A 145 -16.40 -10.99 -10.41
C ALA A 145 -16.74 -10.94 -11.91
N SER A 146 -15.74 -10.99 -12.80
CA SER A 146 -15.93 -10.87 -14.24
C SER A 146 -16.60 -12.09 -14.89
N GLY A 147 -16.56 -13.25 -14.26
CA GLY A 147 -17.06 -14.51 -14.83
C GLY A 147 -16.20 -15.06 -15.99
N LEU A 148 -15.04 -14.46 -16.27
CA LEU A 148 -14.11 -14.99 -17.27
C LEU A 148 -13.47 -16.29 -16.78
N ASP A 149 -13.41 -17.31 -17.66
CA ASP A 149 -12.69 -18.56 -17.40
C ASP A 149 -11.18 -18.33 -17.60
N CYS A 150 -10.54 -17.79 -16.55
CA CYS A 150 -9.10 -17.65 -16.51
C CYS A 150 -8.47 -18.88 -15.89
N ARG A 151 -7.89 -19.76 -16.70
CA ARG A 151 -7.08 -20.85 -16.19
C ARG A 151 -5.67 -20.37 -15.93
N ASP A 152 -5.25 -20.40 -14.65
CA ASP A 152 -3.85 -20.23 -14.32
C ASP A 152 -3.08 -21.44 -14.90
N SER A 153 -2.38 -21.22 -16.01
CA SER A 153 -1.41 -22.19 -16.50
C SER A 153 -0.17 -22.08 -15.62
N HIS A 154 -0.07 -22.95 -14.62
CA HIS A 154 1.16 -23.16 -13.86
C HIS A 154 2.15 -24.00 -14.66
#